data_33163cb6d85bf1e6216b8e01eeef7e62
#
_entry.id   33163cb6d85bf1e6216b8e01eeef7e62
#
_cell.length_a   1.000
_cell.length_b   1.000
_cell.length_c   1.000
_cell.angle_alpha   90.00
_cell.angle_beta   90.00
_cell.angle_gamma   90.00
#
_symmetry.space_group_name_H-M   'P 1'
#
loop_
_entity.id
_entity.type
_entity.pdbx_description
1 polymer ?
#
loop_
_entity_poly.entity_id
_entity_poly.type
_entity_poly.pdbx_seq_one_letter_code
_entity_poly.pdbx_strand_id
1 'polypeptide(L)'
;MFQTTKGSETMMSSEKPGEHIYDMDFVHTGPDTLAGRYLRMFWQPVYASEELKPGYAVPIRIMSEDFTLYRGESGSAYVVDFRCAHRGTQLSLGWVEQDCIRCFYHGWKYDGSGQCVEQPAEDESFAQKIRIRSYPTYEYLGLIFAYLGDEAAPPFPRYSELEEEGVIDVGSYVRYCNYFNTLGNGIDQAHVPFTHAKSNFTKFGLNWDIPKITAEETTYGVAMYGTRSNGVARVNHYIVPNILYIKGSPESAKEGWREAFAWRVPVDDASHRSFNIALVHVGGEAALRFRERQRQQQEVISKLPSANEMAAAALAGKISVHDIEERPDIVNIQDHVAQQGQGAIPNREAERLGRSDVAIILLRQIWQRELNALATGKPLKKWSRPERLVATSGV
;
A
#
# COMPACT_ATOMS: atom_id res chain seq x y z
N MET A 1 60.96 -8.25 43.39
CA MET A 1 60.01 -9.28 43.73
C MET A 1 58.87 -8.61 44.50
N PHE A 2 57.90 -8.08 43.81
CA PHE A 2 56.56 -7.72 44.32
C PHE A 2 55.69 -7.47 43.10
N GLN A 3 54.71 -8.33 42.87
CA GLN A 3 53.67 -8.20 41.88
C GLN A 3 52.63 -7.21 42.39
N THR A 4 52.26 -6.23 41.59
CA THR A 4 51.06 -5.39 41.80
C THR A 4 50.06 -5.69 40.67
N THR A 5 49.00 -6.35 41.05
CA THR A 5 47.77 -6.54 40.26
C THR A 5 47.07 -5.21 40.09
N LYS A 6 46.93 -4.77 38.81
CA LYS A 6 46.02 -3.68 38.44
C LYS A 6 44.60 -4.26 38.21
N GLY A 7 43.65 -3.80 38.99
CA GLY A 7 42.25 -4.06 38.78
C GLY A 7 41.73 -3.36 37.50
N SER A 8 40.98 -4.07 36.72
CA SER A 8 40.21 -3.53 35.59
C SER A 8 38.98 -2.82 36.10
N GLU A 9 38.99 -1.51 36.06
CA GLU A 9 37.79 -0.70 36.17
C GLU A 9 36.97 -0.88 34.87
N THR A 10 35.82 -1.53 34.97
CA THR A 10 34.81 -1.58 33.93
C THR A 10 34.16 -0.19 33.88
N MET A 11 34.52 0.59 32.86
CA MET A 11 33.77 1.83 32.56
C MET A 11 32.35 1.45 32.14
N MET A 12 31.40 1.68 33.03
CA MET A 12 29.98 1.75 32.68
C MET A 12 29.81 2.99 31.78
N SER A 13 29.51 2.77 30.49
CA SER A 13 29.09 3.83 29.60
C SER A 13 27.76 4.36 30.08
N SER A 14 27.73 5.61 30.48
CA SER A 14 26.51 6.36 30.77
C SER A 14 25.79 6.61 29.45
N GLU A 15 24.81 5.78 29.11
CA GLU A 15 23.85 6.04 28.05
C GLU A 15 23.07 7.31 28.42
N LYS A 16 23.13 8.31 27.55
CA LYS A 16 22.32 9.52 27.68
C LYS A 16 20.86 9.15 27.36
N PRO A 17 19.88 9.51 28.23
CA PRO A 17 18.48 9.33 27.91
C PRO A 17 18.11 10.32 26.79
N GLY A 18 17.84 9.83 25.58
CA GLY A 18 17.31 10.65 24.50
C GLY A 18 17.65 10.26 23.05
N GLU A 19 18.32 9.14 22.80
CA GLU A 19 18.87 8.85 21.46
C GLU A 19 18.13 7.81 20.61
N HIS A 20 17.07 7.13 21.10
CA HIS A 20 16.29 6.18 20.28
C HIS A 20 14.84 6.63 20.16
N ILE A 21 14.57 7.49 19.17
CA ILE A 21 13.19 7.92 18.88
C ILE A 21 12.37 6.79 18.25
N TYR A 22 13.00 5.74 17.67
CA TYR A 22 12.31 4.67 16.95
C TYR A 22 12.92 3.29 17.26
N ASP A 23 12.48 2.64 18.35
CA ASP A 23 12.91 1.28 18.71
C ASP A 23 12.13 0.16 18.01
N MET A 24 10.95 0.47 17.42
CA MET A 24 10.10 -0.52 16.80
C MET A 24 10.31 -0.60 15.30
N ASP A 25 10.47 -1.82 14.82
CA ASP A 25 10.64 -2.11 13.41
C ASP A 25 9.31 -2.10 12.67
N PHE A 26 9.01 -1.02 11.98
CA PHE A 26 7.86 -0.89 11.08
C PHE A 26 8.20 -1.15 9.61
N VAL A 27 9.43 -1.60 9.31
CA VAL A 27 9.94 -1.82 7.95
C VAL A 27 9.70 -3.25 7.49
N HIS A 28 10.04 -4.24 8.33
CA HIS A 28 9.91 -5.65 8.01
C HIS A 28 8.47 -6.12 8.28
N THR A 29 7.86 -6.76 7.27
CA THR A 29 6.42 -7.03 7.25
C THR A 29 6.05 -8.50 7.12
N GLY A 30 7.03 -9.41 7.27
CA GLY A 30 6.79 -10.85 7.32
C GLY A 30 5.82 -11.26 8.44
N PRO A 31 5.26 -12.49 8.40
CA PRO A 31 4.22 -12.93 9.34
C PRO A 31 4.67 -12.92 10.81
N ASP A 32 5.96 -13.12 11.06
CA ASP A 32 6.53 -13.15 12.42
C ASP A 32 6.99 -11.78 12.93
N THR A 33 6.89 -10.72 12.12
CA THR A 33 7.28 -9.35 12.50
C THR A 33 6.11 -8.61 13.14
N LEU A 34 6.40 -7.64 14.01
CA LEU A 34 5.37 -6.82 14.64
C LEU A 34 4.55 -6.03 13.61
N ALA A 35 5.23 -5.38 12.65
CA ALA A 35 4.55 -4.62 11.61
C ALA A 35 3.73 -5.52 10.68
N GLY A 36 4.25 -6.70 10.33
CA GLY A 36 3.50 -7.69 9.56
C GLY A 36 2.24 -8.18 10.26
N ARG A 37 2.33 -8.47 11.55
CA ARG A 37 1.17 -8.83 12.38
C ARG A 37 0.17 -7.68 12.48
N TYR A 38 0.64 -6.45 12.68
CA TYR A 38 -0.22 -5.27 12.77
C TYR A 38 -0.97 -5.01 11.45
N LEU A 39 -0.29 -5.06 10.31
CA LEU A 39 -0.90 -4.87 8.98
C LEU A 39 -1.97 -5.92 8.67
N ARG A 40 -1.75 -7.18 9.09
CA ARG A 40 -2.70 -8.28 8.88
C ARG A 40 -4.01 -8.13 9.67
N MET A 41 -4.05 -7.29 10.69
CA MET A 41 -5.27 -6.96 11.44
C MET A 41 -6.25 -6.08 10.66
N PHE A 42 -5.91 -5.68 9.44
CA PHE A 42 -6.73 -4.83 8.58
C PHE A 42 -6.95 -5.46 7.23
N TRP A 43 -8.10 -5.15 6.61
CA TRP A 43 -8.37 -5.53 5.24
C TRP A 43 -7.35 -4.91 4.29
N GLN A 44 -6.73 -5.71 3.45
CA GLN A 44 -5.75 -5.28 2.46
C GLN A 44 -6.24 -5.58 1.05
N PRO A 45 -6.15 -4.65 0.10
CA PRO A 45 -6.37 -4.98 -1.29
C PRO A 45 -5.21 -5.88 -1.77
N VAL A 46 -5.56 -6.94 -2.48
CA VAL A 46 -4.59 -7.95 -2.91
C VAL A 46 -4.50 -8.09 -4.43
N TYR A 47 -5.57 -7.70 -5.16
CA TYR A 47 -5.59 -7.81 -6.61
C TYR A 47 -6.64 -6.89 -7.25
N ALA A 48 -6.46 -6.52 -8.54
CA ALA A 48 -7.49 -5.86 -9.32
C ALA A 48 -8.53 -6.88 -9.82
N SER A 49 -9.82 -6.63 -9.57
CA SER A 49 -10.88 -7.59 -9.86
C SER A 49 -10.96 -7.99 -11.33
N GLU A 50 -10.77 -7.03 -12.24
CA GLU A 50 -10.89 -7.25 -13.70
C GLU A 50 -9.76 -8.10 -14.28
N GLU A 51 -8.59 -8.13 -13.59
CA GLU A 51 -7.43 -8.92 -14.01
C GLU A 51 -7.59 -10.41 -13.67
N LEU A 52 -8.52 -10.78 -12.78
CA LEU A 52 -8.75 -12.16 -12.37
C LEU A 52 -10.07 -12.69 -12.96
N LYS A 53 -9.99 -13.43 -14.05
CA LYS A 53 -11.16 -14.01 -14.72
C LYS A 53 -11.70 -15.22 -13.96
N PRO A 54 -13.02 -15.51 -14.02
CA PRO A 54 -13.59 -16.76 -13.51
C PRO A 54 -12.86 -17.99 -14.10
N GLY A 55 -12.60 -18.98 -13.27
CA GLY A 55 -11.86 -20.18 -13.65
C GLY A 55 -10.33 -20.06 -13.62
N TYR A 56 -9.78 -18.93 -13.18
CA TYR A 56 -8.34 -18.70 -13.13
C TYR A 56 -7.81 -18.57 -11.69
N ALA A 57 -6.58 -19.03 -11.52
CA ALA A 57 -5.80 -18.90 -10.30
C ALA A 57 -4.47 -18.20 -10.56
N VAL A 58 -4.02 -17.38 -9.63
CA VAL A 58 -2.74 -16.64 -9.69
C VAL A 58 -2.00 -16.71 -8.35
N PRO A 59 -0.66 -16.71 -8.36
CA PRO A 59 0.12 -16.48 -7.15
C PRO A 59 0.07 -15.00 -6.80
N ILE A 60 -0.08 -14.70 -5.51
CA ILE A 60 0.11 -13.35 -4.99
C ILE A 60 1.09 -13.38 -3.82
N ARG A 61 1.88 -12.32 -3.68
CA ARG A 61 2.81 -12.13 -2.56
C ARG A 61 2.44 -10.86 -1.82
N ILE A 62 2.16 -11.00 -0.52
CA ILE A 62 1.72 -9.92 0.36
C ILE A 62 2.47 -10.02 1.68
N MET A 63 3.14 -8.94 2.10
CA MET A 63 3.84 -8.89 3.38
C MET A 63 4.81 -10.07 3.56
N SER A 64 5.65 -10.32 2.53
CA SER A 64 6.66 -11.39 2.47
C SER A 64 6.10 -12.82 2.54
N GLU A 65 4.80 -13.01 2.36
CA GLU A 65 4.12 -14.30 2.35
C GLU A 65 3.43 -14.56 1.02
N ASP A 66 3.49 -15.80 0.53
CA ASP A 66 2.89 -16.20 -0.73
C ASP A 66 1.52 -16.84 -0.49
N PHE A 67 0.54 -16.52 -1.35
CA PHE A 67 -0.81 -17.05 -1.32
C PHE A 67 -1.26 -17.50 -2.71
N THR A 68 -2.29 -18.34 -2.76
CA THR A 68 -3.03 -18.62 -3.98
C THR A 68 -4.32 -17.80 -3.96
N LEU A 69 -4.48 -16.92 -4.94
CA LEU A 69 -5.73 -16.24 -5.22
C LEU A 69 -6.38 -16.91 -6.44
N TYR A 70 -7.66 -17.27 -6.35
CA TYR A 70 -8.40 -17.77 -7.50
C TYR A 70 -9.82 -17.21 -7.54
N ARG A 71 -10.40 -17.18 -8.74
CA ARG A 71 -11.81 -16.84 -8.91
C ARG A 71 -12.56 -18.10 -9.35
N GLY A 72 -13.51 -18.50 -8.54
CA GLY A 72 -14.43 -19.59 -8.86
C GLY A 72 -15.28 -19.28 -10.09
N GLU A 73 -15.91 -20.30 -10.64
CA GLU A 73 -16.80 -20.15 -11.81
C GLU A 73 -18.06 -19.35 -11.46
N SER A 74 -18.47 -19.34 -10.18
CA SER A 74 -19.55 -18.46 -9.68
C SER A 74 -19.22 -16.97 -9.72
N GLY A 75 -17.94 -16.62 -9.91
CA GLY A 75 -17.42 -15.26 -9.86
C GLY A 75 -16.85 -14.84 -8.51
N SER A 76 -17.00 -15.64 -7.46
CA SER A 76 -16.44 -15.36 -6.14
C SER A 76 -14.92 -15.50 -6.13
N ALA A 77 -14.21 -14.58 -5.48
CA ALA A 77 -12.77 -14.66 -5.31
C ALA A 77 -12.41 -15.30 -3.95
N TYR A 78 -11.35 -16.11 -3.96
CA TYR A 78 -10.88 -16.85 -2.78
C TYR A 78 -9.37 -16.70 -2.63
N VAL A 79 -8.91 -16.50 -1.39
CA VAL A 79 -7.49 -16.52 -1.02
C VAL A 79 -7.27 -17.70 -0.10
N VAL A 80 -6.34 -18.57 -0.47
CA VAL A 80 -5.98 -19.76 0.32
C VAL A 80 -4.46 -19.88 0.42
N ASP A 81 -3.98 -20.80 1.26
CA ASP A 81 -2.56 -21.12 1.34
C ASP A 81 -1.95 -21.34 -0.04
N PHE A 82 -0.70 -20.94 -0.16
CA PHE A 82 0.05 -21.07 -1.40
C PHE A 82 0.29 -22.53 -1.80
N ARG A 83 0.44 -23.41 -0.82
CA ARG A 83 0.91 -24.77 -1.01
C ARG A 83 -0.15 -25.81 -0.68
N CYS A 84 -0.26 -26.81 -1.57
CA CYS A 84 -1.06 -27.99 -1.31
C CYS A 84 -0.54 -28.75 -0.08
N ALA A 85 -1.45 -29.11 0.83
CA ALA A 85 -1.12 -29.83 2.06
C ALA A 85 -0.52 -31.23 1.82
N HIS A 86 -0.67 -31.81 0.60
CA HIS A 86 -0.11 -33.11 0.29
C HIS A 86 1.42 -33.08 0.28
N ARG A 87 2.02 -32.38 -0.69
CA ARG A 87 3.49 -32.36 -0.90
C ARG A 87 4.02 -30.98 -1.26
N GLY A 88 3.31 -29.92 -0.91
CA GLY A 88 3.79 -28.55 -1.02
C GLY A 88 3.79 -27.94 -2.43
N THR A 89 3.12 -28.56 -3.40
CA THR A 89 3.00 -27.96 -4.74
C THR A 89 2.20 -26.68 -4.68
N GLN A 90 2.64 -25.66 -5.40
CA GLN A 90 1.95 -24.37 -5.56
C GLN A 90 0.55 -24.60 -6.15
N LEU A 91 -0.49 -24.17 -5.41
CA LEU A 91 -1.89 -24.42 -5.80
C LEU A 91 -2.33 -23.58 -7.01
N SER A 92 -1.80 -22.40 -7.20
CA SER A 92 -2.14 -21.53 -8.34
C SER A 92 -1.71 -22.09 -9.70
N LEU A 93 -0.95 -23.19 -9.75
CA LEU A 93 -0.65 -23.94 -10.98
C LEU A 93 -1.75 -24.95 -11.35
N GLY A 94 -2.73 -25.13 -10.49
CA GLY A 94 -3.80 -26.10 -10.65
C GLY A 94 -4.99 -25.58 -11.44
N TRP A 95 -6.09 -26.29 -11.36
CA TRP A 95 -7.33 -25.97 -12.05
C TRP A 95 -8.38 -25.44 -11.09
N VAL A 96 -9.11 -24.44 -11.52
CA VAL A 96 -10.35 -24.03 -10.86
C VAL A 96 -11.49 -24.86 -11.45
N GLU A 97 -12.23 -25.54 -10.59
CA GLU A 97 -13.40 -26.35 -10.95
C GLU A 97 -14.55 -25.92 -10.05
N GLN A 98 -15.59 -25.34 -10.64
CA GLN A 98 -16.64 -24.64 -9.89
C GLN A 98 -16.04 -23.56 -8.99
N ASP A 99 -16.18 -23.67 -7.66
CA ASP A 99 -15.60 -22.76 -6.69
C ASP A 99 -14.47 -23.41 -5.87
N CYS A 100 -13.82 -24.44 -6.43
CA CYS A 100 -12.72 -25.17 -5.81
C CYS A 100 -11.43 -25.01 -6.59
N ILE A 101 -10.30 -25.17 -5.91
CA ILE A 101 -8.96 -25.25 -6.52
C ILE A 101 -8.43 -26.68 -6.45
N ARG A 102 -8.11 -27.27 -7.58
CA ARG A 102 -7.52 -28.62 -7.70
C ARG A 102 -6.01 -28.52 -7.89
N CYS A 103 -5.26 -29.18 -7.04
CA CYS A 103 -3.80 -29.26 -7.14
C CYS A 103 -3.37 -29.96 -8.43
N PHE A 104 -2.47 -29.31 -9.17
CA PHE A 104 -1.90 -29.82 -10.42
C PHE A 104 -1.21 -31.19 -10.29
N TYR A 105 -0.62 -31.51 -9.10
CA TYR A 105 0.28 -32.65 -8.98
C TYR A 105 -0.46 -33.99 -8.76
N HIS A 106 -1.34 -34.07 -7.76
CA HIS A 106 -2.06 -35.32 -7.42
C HIS A 106 -3.58 -35.16 -7.33
N GLY A 107 -4.11 -34.02 -7.80
CA GLY A 107 -5.55 -33.82 -7.91
C GLY A 107 -6.27 -33.54 -6.60
N TRP A 108 -5.58 -33.31 -5.47
CA TRP A 108 -6.25 -32.91 -4.23
C TRP A 108 -6.98 -31.59 -4.46
N LYS A 109 -8.28 -31.57 -4.12
CA LYS A 109 -9.16 -30.43 -4.38
C LYS A 109 -9.63 -29.79 -3.08
N TYR A 110 -9.56 -28.47 -3.03
CA TYR A 110 -9.93 -27.67 -1.85
C TYR A 110 -11.05 -26.70 -2.24
N ASP A 111 -12.05 -26.59 -1.38
CA ASP A 111 -13.09 -25.58 -1.52
C ASP A 111 -12.62 -24.19 -1.02
N GLY A 112 -13.47 -23.16 -1.19
CA GLY A 112 -13.18 -21.79 -0.81
C GLY A 112 -12.92 -21.59 0.69
N SER A 113 -13.32 -22.57 1.54
CA SER A 113 -13.02 -22.55 2.98
C SER A 113 -11.67 -23.18 3.31
N GLY A 114 -10.97 -23.74 2.31
CA GLY A 114 -9.73 -24.48 2.48
C GLY A 114 -9.90 -25.94 2.86
N GLN A 115 -11.15 -26.44 2.97
CA GLN A 115 -11.40 -27.84 3.24
C GLN A 115 -11.04 -28.69 2.01
N CYS A 116 -10.24 -29.75 2.21
CA CYS A 116 -10.03 -30.75 1.16
C CYS A 116 -11.32 -31.52 0.95
N VAL A 117 -11.83 -31.52 -0.29
CA VAL A 117 -13.11 -32.14 -0.65
C VAL A 117 -12.93 -33.37 -1.56
N GLU A 118 -11.74 -33.57 -2.11
CA GLU A 118 -11.45 -34.71 -2.98
C GLU A 118 -9.97 -35.06 -2.96
N GLN A 119 -9.67 -36.35 -2.90
CA GLN A 119 -8.33 -36.94 -3.02
C GLN A 119 -8.43 -38.20 -3.89
N PRO A 120 -8.18 -38.13 -5.21
CA PRO A 120 -8.52 -39.20 -6.15
C PRO A 120 -7.87 -40.57 -5.88
N ALA A 121 -6.74 -40.59 -5.20
CA ALA A 121 -5.97 -41.80 -4.90
C ALA A 121 -6.11 -42.28 -3.45
N GLU A 122 -6.96 -41.64 -2.65
CA GLU A 122 -7.12 -41.91 -1.21
C GLU A 122 -8.57 -42.27 -0.85
N ASP A 123 -8.76 -42.79 0.34
CA ASP A 123 -10.10 -43.05 0.88
C ASP A 123 -10.83 -41.72 1.17
N GLU A 124 -12.12 -41.64 0.91
CA GLU A 124 -12.95 -40.43 1.08
C GLU A 124 -12.85 -39.84 2.49
N SER A 125 -12.70 -40.66 3.54
CA SER A 125 -12.59 -40.22 4.93
C SER A 125 -11.31 -39.44 5.21
N PHE A 126 -10.27 -39.58 4.39
CA PHE A 126 -9.00 -38.89 4.58
C PHE A 126 -9.09 -37.39 4.20
N ALA A 127 -9.80 -37.09 3.12
CA ALA A 127 -10.00 -35.71 2.67
C ALA A 127 -10.62 -34.82 3.77
N GLN A 128 -11.57 -35.37 4.55
CA GLN A 128 -12.26 -34.63 5.61
C GLN A 128 -11.33 -34.16 6.74
N LYS A 129 -10.17 -34.81 6.92
CA LYS A 129 -9.17 -34.49 7.95
C LYS A 129 -8.16 -33.43 7.49
N ILE A 130 -8.16 -33.07 6.22
CA ILE A 130 -7.16 -32.19 5.60
C ILE A 130 -7.79 -30.85 5.31
N ARG A 131 -7.13 -29.81 5.79
CA ARG A 131 -7.52 -28.41 5.57
C ARG A 131 -6.26 -27.57 5.35
N ILE A 132 -6.34 -26.61 4.43
CA ILE A 132 -5.41 -25.49 4.29
C ILE A 132 -6.05 -24.22 4.83
N ARG A 133 -5.28 -23.18 5.12
CA ARG A 133 -5.86 -21.89 5.51
C ARG A 133 -6.60 -21.27 4.34
N SER A 134 -7.69 -20.61 4.66
CA SER A 134 -8.45 -19.74 3.78
C SER A 134 -8.62 -18.39 4.48
N TYR A 135 -8.62 -17.34 3.70
CA TYR A 135 -8.66 -15.97 4.19
C TYR A 135 -9.93 -15.29 3.70
N PRO A 136 -10.68 -14.61 4.58
CA PRO A 136 -11.88 -13.87 4.18
C PRO A 136 -11.56 -12.88 3.05
N THR A 137 -12.39 -12.86 2.03
CA THR A 137 -12.28 -11.96 0.88
C THR A 137 -13.49 -11.05 0.77
N TYR A 138 -13.29 -9.86 0.23
CA TYR A 138 -14.35 -8.92 -0.09
C TYR A 138 -14.01 -8.17 -1.38
N GLU A 139 -14.96 -8.08 -2.30
CA GLU A 139 -14.76 -7.34 -3.55
C GLU A 139 -15.43 -5.97 -3.45
N TYR A 140 -14.65 -4.90 -3.68
CA TYR A 140 -15.13 -3.54 -3.52
C TYR A 140 -14.51 -2.60 -4.55
N LEU A 141 -15.36 -1.94 -5.32
CA LEU A 141 -15.00 -0.92 -6.31
C LEU A 141 -13.84 -1.32 -7.25
N GLY A 142 -13.85 -2.57 -7.70
CA GLY A 142 -12.86 -3.08 -8.66
C GLY A 142 -11.58 -3.65 -8.04
N LEU A 143 -11.49 -3.75 -6.71
CA LEU A 143 -10.41 -4.43 -6.02
C LEU A 143 -10.93 -5.64 -5.22
N ILE A 144 -10.13 -6.70 -5.18
CA ILE A 144 -10.29 -7.83 -4.27
C ILE A 144 -9.47 -7.51 -3.01
N PHE A 145 -10.12 -7.56 -1.85
CA PHE A 145 -9.51 -7.42 -0.54
C PHE A 145 -9.46 -8.77 0.16
N ALA A 146 -8.44 -8.97 0.98
CA ALA A 146 -8.33 -10.10 1.89
C ALA A 146 -8.04 -9.62 3.32
N TYR A 147 -8.56 -10.36 4.29
CA TYR A 147 -8.18 -10.22 5.69
C TYR A 147 -7.23 -11.36 6.05
N LEU A 148 -5.97 -11.00 6.35
CA LEU A 148 -4.89 -11.96 6.54
C LEU A 148 -4.55 -12.21 8.02
N GLY A 149 -5.34 -11.67 8.95
CA GLY A 149 -5.16 -11.84 10.39
C GLY A 149 -5.60 -13.21 10.89
N ASP A 150 -5.20 -13.54 12.13
CA ASP A 150 -5.55 -14.80 12.79
C ASP A 150 -6.90 -14.73 13.50
N GLU A 151 -7.34 -13.53 13.87
CA GLU A 151 -8.62 -13.28 14.53
C GLU A 151 -9.76 -13.21 13.49
N ALA A 152 -11.00 -13.21 13.99
CA ALA A 152 -12.16 -13.01 13.14
C ALA A 152 -12.08 -11.67 12.41
N ALA A 153 -12.34 -11.68 11.09
CA ALA A 153 -12.28 -10.47 10.28
C ALA A 153 -13.28 -9.42 10.80
N PRO A 154 -12.84 -8.17 11.01
CA PRO A 154 -13.75 -7.07 11.32
C PRO A 154 -14.66 -6.79 10.12
N PRO A 155 -15.80 -6.10 10.32
CA PRO A 155 -16.61 -5.62 9.20
C PRO A 155 -15.76 -4.87 8.19
N PHE A 156 -16.03 -5.10 6.88
CA PHE A 156 -15.31 -4.41 5.81
C PHE A 156 -15.57 -2.90 5.87
N PRO A 157 -14.50 -2.06 5.89
CA PRO A 157 -14.67 -0.60 5.93
C PRO A 157 -15.12 -0.09 4.57
N ARG A 158 -16.24 0.63 4.54
CA ARG A 158 -16.71 1.33 3.33
C ARG A 158 -16.23 2.78 3.35
N TYR A 159 -16.09 3.37 2.16
CA TYR A 159 -15.57 4.72 1.97
C TYR A 159 -16.62 5.56 1.24
N SER A 160 -17.41 6.31 2.01
CA SER A 160 -18.56 7.10 1.48
C SER A 160 -18.14 8.09 0.39
N GLU A 161 -16.90 8.59 0.47
CA GLU A 161 -16.33 9.48 -0.56
C GLU A 161 -16.22 8.81 -1.95
N LEU A 162 -16.10 7.49 -2.00
CA LEU A 162 -15.99 6.72 -3.25
C LEU A 162 -17.34 6.19 -3.75
N GLU A 163 -18.41 6.37 -2.96
CA GLU A 163 -19.75 5.85 -3.25
C GLU A 163 -20.70 6.91 -3.81
N GLU A 164 -20.17 8.10 -4.10
CA GLU A 164 -20.89 9.18 -4.76
C GLU A 164 -20.99 8.98 -6.27
N GLU A 165 -21.78 9.83 -6.94
CA GLU A 165 -21.90 9.80 -8.40
C GLU A 165 -20.61 10.24 -9.07
N GLY A 166 -20.12 9.44 -10.03
CA GLY A 166 -18.90 9.74 -10.76
C GLY A 166 -18.35 8.54 -11.51
N VAL A 167 -17.10 8.66 -11.94
CA VAL A 167 -16.34 7.58 -12.57
C VAL A 167 -15.33 7.04 -11.58
N ILE A 168 -15.46 5.76 -11.26
CA ILE A 168 -14.44 5.02 -10.51
C ILE A 168 -13.27 4.70 -11.45
N ASP A 169 -12.08 5.06 -11.01
CA ASP A 169 -10.80 4.79 -11.66
C ASP A 169 -9.95 3.95 -10.70
N VAL A 170 -9.63 2.72 -11.12
CA VAL A 170 -8.85 1.77 -10.34
C VAL A 170 -7.49 1.59 -11.00
N GLY A 171 -6.44 1.63 -10.20
CA GLY A 171 -5.09 1.40 -10.70
C GLY A 171 -4.21 0.70 -9.68
N SER A 172 -3.23 -0.05 -10.17
CA SER A 172 -2.20 -0.62 -9.32
C SER A 172 -0.83 -0.54 -10.00
N TYR A 173 0.22 -0.40 -9.19
CA TYR A 173 1.60 -0.47 -9.65
C TYR A 173 2.52 -0.96 -8.53
N VAL A 174 3.62 -1.58 -8.90
CA VAL A 174 4.69 -1.97 -7.97
C VAL A 174 5.75 -0.88 -7.94
N ARG A 175 6.28 -0.59 -6.73
CA ARG A 175 7.45 0.27 -6.55
C ARG A 175 8.51 -0.49 -5.77
N TYR A 176 9.76 -0.42 -6.23
CA TYR A 176 10.90 -1.12 -5.62
C TYR A 176 11.54 -0.29 -4.50
N CYS A 177 10.72 0.02 -3.50
CA CYS A 177 11.14 0.51 -2.21
C CYS A 177 10.12 0.09 -1.14
N ASN A 178 10.54 0.15 0.11
CA ASN A 178 9.68 -0.17 1.26
C ASN A 178 8.39 0.67 1.23
N TYR A 179 7.27 0.07 1.61
CA TYR A 179 5.97 0.74 1.62
C TYR A 179 5.94 2.03 2.45
N PHE A 180 6.75 2.07 3.50
CA PHE A 180 6.81 3.21 4.42
C PHE A 180 7.42 4.47 3.78
N ASN A 181 8.28 4.31 2.75
CA ASN A 181 8.78 5.44 1.96
C ASN A 181 7.63 6.16 1.25
N THR A 182 6.72 5.37 0.65
CA THR A 182 5.57 5.92 -0.07
C THR A 182 4.50 6.46 0.87
N LEU A 183 4.34 5.90 2.07
CA LEU A 183 3.48 6.51 3.10
C LEU A 183 4.00 7.90 3.49
N GLY A 184 5.30 8.02 3.75
CA GLY A 184 5.93 9.31 4.05
C GLY A 184 5.76 10.32 2.91
N ASN A 185 6.02 9.91 1.66
CA ASN A 185 5.84 10.78 0.48
C ASN A 185 4.38 11.26 0.33
N GLY A 186 3.39 10.41 0.61
CA GLY A 186 1.97 10.76 0.47
C GLY A 186 1.45 11.81 1.46
N ILE A 187 2.11 11.96 2.61
CA ILE A 187 1.82 13.00 3.61
C ILE A 187 2.88 14.10 3.65
N ASP A 188 3.67 14.21 2.59
CA ASP A 188 4.62 15.30 2.36
C ASP A 188 4.15 16.16 1.19
N GLN A 189 3.84 17.43 1.43
CA GLN A 189 3.54 18.39 0.37
C GLN A 189 4.74 19.28 0.03
N ALA A 190 5.82 19.22 0.81
CA ALA A 190 7.00 20.05 0.57
C ALA A 190 7.81 19.57 -0.64
N HIS A 191 7.77 18.27 -0.98
CA HIS A 191 8.46 17.74 -2.17
C HIS A 191 7.83 18.19 -3.49
N VAL A 192 6.50 18.43 -3.49
CA VAL A 192 5.72 18.64 -4.73
C VAL A 192 6.28 19.78 -5.60
N PRO A 193 6.58 20.99 -5.08
CA PRO A 193 7.10 22.08 -5.90
C PRO A 193 8.53 21.84 -6.44
N PHE A 194 9.26 20.87 -5.92
CA PHE A 194 10.60 20.51 -6.38
C PHE A 194 10.60 19.27 -7.28
N THR A 195 10.07 18.18 -6.78
CA THR A 195 10.06 16.89 -7.51
C THR A 195 9.24 16.98 -8.80
N HIS A 196 8.11 17.70 -8.76
CA HIS A 196 7.18 17.82 -9.88
C HIS A 196 7.22 19.18 -10.60
N ALA A 197 8.25 19.99 -10.34
CA ALA A 197 8.37 21.38 -10.87
C ALA A 197 8.21 21.49 -12.38
N LYS A 198 8.64 20.47 -13.12
CA LYS A 198 8.59 20.43 -14.58
C LYS A 198 7.63 19.35 -15.12
N SER A 199 6.61 19.03 -14.36
CA SER A 199 5.55 18.11 -14.79
C SER A 199 4.34 18.85 -15.36
N ASN A 200 3.37 18.11 -15.88
CA ASN A 200 2.09 18.68 -16.33
C ASN A 200 1.32 19.42 -15.24
N PHE A 201 1.61 19.20 -13.96
CA PHE A 201 1.02 19.98 -12.86
C PHE A 201 1.29 21.48 -12.97
N THR A 202 2.45 21.89 -13.51
CA THR A 202 2.76 23.32 -13.73
C THR A 202 1.90 23.95 -14.82
N LYS A 203 1.46 23.16 -15.81
CA LYS A 203 0.60 23.64 -16.90
C LYS A 203 -0.81 24.00 -16.44
N PHE A 204 -1.23 23.54 -15.25
CA PHE A 204 -2.58 23.80 -14.69
C PHE A 204 -2.63 25.00 -13.74
N GLY A 205 -1.61 25.86 -13.71
CA GLY A 205 -1.62 27.09 -12.91
C GLY A 205 -1.60 26.87 -11.40
N LEU A 206 -1.16 25.68 -10.95
CA LEU A 206 -0.92 25.46 -9.54
C LEU A 206 0.17 26.39 -9.05
N ASN A 207 -0.14 27.16 -8.01
CA ASN A 207 0.86 28.02 -7.38
C ASN A 207 1.89 27.13 -6.67
N TRP A 208 3.14 27.21 -7.12
CA TRP A 208 4.26 26.36 -6.66
C TRP A 208 5.00 26.94 -5.46
N ASP A 209 4.37 27.82 -4.70
CA ASP A 209 4.93 28.24 -3.43
C ASP A 209 5.05 27.07 -2.46
N ILE A 210 6.12 27.09 -1.68
CA ILE A 210 6.37 26.08 -0.66
C ILE A 210 5.29 26.24 0.43
N PRO A 211 4.47 25.21 0.69
CA PRO A 211 3.42 25.32 1.67
C PRO A 211 3.99 25.36 3.11
N LYS A 212 3.33 26.07 3.99
CA LYS A 212 3.55 25.92 5.44
C LYS A 212 2.86 24.63 5.88
N ILE A 213 3.64 23.64 6.35
CA ILE A 213 3.15 22.34 6.78
C ILE A 213 2.81 22.37 8.27
N THR A 214 1.60 21.88 8.60
CA THR A 214 1.19 21.50 9.96
C THR A 214 0.50 20.15 9.91
N ALA A 215 0.47 19.43 11.02
CA ALA A 215 -0.18 18.13 11.09
C ALA A 215 -0.72 17.86 12.48
N GLU A 216 -1.73 17.00 12.57
CA GLU A 216 -2.31 16.54 13.83
C GLU A 216 -2.64 15.05 13.75
N GLU A 217 -2.54 14.38 14.91
CA GLU A 217 -3.08 13.03 15.05
C GLU A 217 -4.61 13.11 15.19
N THR A 218 -5.29 12.25 14.45
CA THR A 218 -6.74 12.15 14.43
C THR A 218 -7.25 10.84 15.05
N THR A 219 -8.54 10.61 14.99
CA THR A 219 -9.15 9.33 15.39
C THR A 219 -8.89 8.21 14.37
N TYR A 220 -8.35 8.51 13.18
CA TYR A 220 -8.10 7.56 12.08
C TYR A 220 -6.63 7.50 11.63
N GLY A 221 -5.78 8.39 12.09
CA GLY A 221 -4.37 8.48 11.67
C GLY A 221 -3.83 9.90 11.78
N VAL A 222 -3.42 10.51 10.66
CA VAL A 222 -2.85 11.86 10.59
C VAL A 222 -3.59 12.69 9.55
N ALA A 223 -3.95 13.93 9.91
CA ALA A 223 -4.31 14.98 8.96
C ALA A 223 -3.12 15.94 8.80
N MET A 224 -2.66 16.13 7.57
CA MET A 224 -1.56 17.03 7.22
C MET A 224 -2.09 18.18 6.37
N TYR A 225 -1.82 19.40 6.83
CA TYR A 225 -2.27 20.65 6.22
C TYR A 225 -1.10 21.35 5.55
N GLY A 226 -1.19 21.58 4.25
CA GLY A 226 -0.24 22.38 3.50
C GLY A 226 -0.89 23.72 3.11
N THR A 227 -0.63 24.77 3.91
CA THR A 227 -1.20 26.12 3.68
C THR A 227 -0.29 26.91 2.75
N ARG A 228 -0.84 27.40 1.65
CA ARG A 228 -0.15 28.19 0.64
C ARG A 228 -0.27 29.69 0.92
N SER A 229 0.49 30.51 0.19
CA SER A 229 0.53 31.98 0.32
C SER A 229 -0.84 32.65 0.12
N ASN A 230 -1.73 32.04 -0.67
CA ASN A 230 -3.11 32.49 -0.87
C ASN A 230 -4.08 32.14 0.29
N GLY A 231 -3.56 31.53 1.38
CA GLY A 231 -4.37 31.14 2.56
C GLY A 231 -5.13 29.80 2.39
N VAL A 232 -5.13 29.20 1.21
CA VAL A 232 -5.80 27.91 0.99
C VAL A 232 -4.94 26.78 1.55
N ALA A 233 -5.53 25.95 2.42
CA ALA A 233 -4.91 24.75 2.92
C ALA A 233 -5.43 23.52 2.17
N ARG A 234 -4.52 22.72 1.62
CA ARG A 234 -4.80 21.38 1.15
C ARG A 234 -4.55 20.38 2.26
N VAL A 235 -5.48 19.44 2.45
CA VAL A 235 -5.36 18.41 3.49
C VAL A 235 -5.12 17.06 2.83
N ASN A 236 -4.02 16.40 3.21
CA ASN A 236 -3.78 14.99 2.91
C ASN A 236 -3.97 14.19 4.20
N HIS A 237 -4.52 13.00 4.08
CA HIS A 237 -4.75 12.13 5.24
C HIS A 237 -3.95 10.83 5.10
N TYR A 238 -3.33 10.45 6.20
CA TYR A 238 -2.92 9.09 6.44
C TYR A 238 -3.96 8.42 7.32
N ILE A 239 -4.44 7.26 6.89
CA ILE A 239 -5.39 6.41 7.60
C ILE A 239 -4.69 5.11 7.95
N VAL A 240 -4.72 4.76 9.21
CA VAL A 240 -4.12 3.52 9.72
C VAL A 240 -4.73 2.29 9.04
N PRO A 241 -3.92 1.28 8.62
CA PRO A 241 -2.47 1.20 8.83
C PRO A 241 -1.63 1.75 7.67
N ASN A 242 -2.12 1.77 6.45
CA ASN A 242 -1.32 2.01 5.25
C ASN A 242 -2.08 2.70 4.10
N ILE A 243 -3.07 3.52 4.45
CA ILE A 243 -3.94 4.17 3.47
C ILE A 243 -3.65 5.67 3.43
N LEU A 244 -3.61 6.22 2.24
CA LEU A 244 -3.56 7.65 1.98
C LEU A 244 -4.87 8.09 1.35
N TYR A 245 -5.44 9.20 1.82
CA TYR A 245 -6.54 9.87 1.15
C TYR A 245 -6.10 11.24 0.68
N ILE A 246 -6.28 11.49 -0.61
CA ILE A 246 -5.86 12.71 -1.27
C ILE A 246 -6.99 13.21 -2.18
N LYS A 247 -7.40 14.45 -1.97
CA LYS A 247 -8.27 15.16 -2.92
C LYS A 247 -7.38 15.88 -3.93
N GLY A 248 -7.41 15.40 -5.17
CA GLY A 248 -6.67 15.99 -6.28
C GLY A 248 -7.32 17.26 -6.81
N SER A 249 -6.51 18.10 -7.46
CA SER A 249 -7.03 19.15 -8.32
C SER A 249 -7.68 18.52 -9.55
N PRO A 250 -8.65 19.20 -10.21
CA PRO A 250 -9.17 18.74 -11.47
C PRO A 250 -8.03 18.64 -12.50
N GLU A 251 -8.08 17.62 -13.35
CA GLU A 251 -7.12 17.45 -14.43
C GLU A 251 -7.27 18.53 -15.50
N SER A 252 -8.41 19.21 -15.53
CA SER A 252 -8.63 20.44 -16.29
C SER A 252 -9.73 21.29 -15.62
N ALA A 253 -9.81 22.57 -15.96
CA ALA A 253 -10.89 23.44 -15.51
C ALA A 253 -12.32 22.99 -15.96
N LYS A 254 -12.41 22.01 -16.88
CA LYS A 254 -13.65 21.44 -17.41
C LYS A 254 -14.01 20.09 -16.81
N GLU A 255 -13.14 19.51 -15.98
CA GLU A 255 -13.32 18.20 -15.38
C GLU A 255 -13.50 18.34 -13.87
N GLY A 256 -14.35 17.49 -13.34
CA GLY A 256 -14.60 17.44 -11.91
C GLY A 256 -13.32 17.09 -11.12
N TRP A 257 -13.32 17.45 -9.87
CA TRP A 257 -12.24 17.10 -8.97
C TRP A 257 -12.23 15.59 -8.66
N ARG A 258 -11.09 15.11 -8.19
CA ARG A 258 -10.81 13.69 -7.95
C ARG A 258 -10.54 13.45 -6.47
N GLU A 259 -11.16 12.44 -5.90
CA GLU A 259 -10.86 11.88 -4.59
C GLU A 259 -10.20 10.52 -4.75
N ALA A 260 -9.11 10.29 -4.05
CA ALA A 260 -8.36 9.04 -4.19
C ALA A 260 -8.00 8.46 -2.82
N PHE A 261 -8.31 7.19 -2.65
CA PHE A 261 -7.76 6.33 -1.60
C PHE A 261 -6.67 5.45 -2.20
N ALA A 262 -5.54 5.38 -1.52
CA ALA A 262 -4.37 4.69 -2.00
C ALA A 262 -3.77 3.83 -0.88
N TRP A 263 -3.84 2.51 -1.03
CA TRP A 263 -3.22 1.54 -0.13
C TRP A 263 -1.78 1.28 -0.54
N ARG A 264 -0.86 1.25 0.43
CA ARG A 264 0.55 0.91 0.22
C ARG A 264 0.81 -0.46 0.84
N VAL A 265 0.57 -1.51 0.06
CA VAL A 265 0.60 -2.89 0.54
C VAL A 265 1.98 -3.48 0.30
N PRO A 266 2.74 -3.88 1.34
CA PRO A 266 4.02 -4.53 1.14
C PRO A 266 3.88 -5.80 0.31
N VAL A 267 4.71 -5.95 -0.72
CA VAL A 267 4.96 -7.25 -1.38
C VAL A 267 5.97 -8.01 -0.53
N ASP A 268 7.07 -7.34 -0.24
CA ASP A 268 8.13 -7.71 0.69
C ASP A 268 8.72 -6.46 1.35
N ASP A 269 9.83 -6.59 2.06
CA ASP A 269 10.44 -5.48 2.78
C ASP A 269 11.09 -4.44 1.85
N ALA A 270 11.41 -4.82 0.60
CA ALA A 270 12.08 -3.98 -0.39
C ALA A 270 11.15 -3.48 -1.50
N SER A 271 9.90 -3.93 -1.52
CA SER A 271 8.92 -3.54 -2.55
C SER A 271 7.50 -3.52 -2.00
N HIS A 272 6.67 -2.69 -2.61
CA HIS A 272 5.23 -2.66 -2.29
C HIS A 272 4.41 -2.50 -3.56
N ARG A 273 3.16 -2.93 -3.48
CA ARG A 273 2.14 -2.64 -4.49
C ARG A 273 1.24 -1.52 -3.96
N SER A 274 1.12 -0.49 -4.76
CA SER A 274 0.13 0.55 -4.55
C SER A 274 -1.16 0.16 -5.23
N PHE A 275 -2.26 0.13 -4.49
CA PHE A 275 -3.62 0.01 -5.04
C PHE A 275 -4.31 1.35 -4.84
N ASN A 276 -4.92 1.87 -5.90
CA ASN A 276 -5.57 3.16 -5.86
C ASN A 276 -7.00 3.01 -6.36
N ILE A 277 -7.94 3.57 -5.62
CA ILE A 277 -9.31 3.79 -6.08
C ILE A 277 -9.55 5.29 -6.06
N ALA A 278 -9.93 5.86 -7.19
CA ALA A 278 -10.29 7.24 -7.29
C ALA A 278 -11.71 7.40 -7.81
N LEU A 279 -12.45 8.33 -7.22
CA LEU A 279 -13.70 8.83 -7.77
C LEU A 279 -13.44 10.16 -8.47
N VAL A 280 -13.78 10.24 -9.74
CA VAL A 280 -13.77 11.47 -10.53
C VAL A 280 -15.21 11.96 -10.66
N HIS A 281 -15.48 13.13 -10.10
CA HIS A 281 -16.84 13.70 -10.05
C HIS A 281 -17.24 14.28 -11.41
N VAL A 282 -17.52 13.39 -12.36
CA VAL A 282 -17.99 13.70 -13.72
C VAL A 282 -19.15 12.79 -14.08
N GLY A 283 -20.14 13.32 -14.80
CA GLY A 283 -21.30 12.57 -15.26
C GLY A 283 -21.57 12.77 -16.75
N GLY A 284 -22.53 12.02 -17.29
CA GLY A 284 -23.00 12.17 -18.68
C GLY A 284 -21.88 12.09 -19.71
N GLU A 285 -21.87 13.01 -20.68
CA GLU A 285 -20.85 13.07 -21.73
C GLU A 285 -19.43 13.34 -21.21
N ALA A 286 -19.28 14.05 -20.08
CA ALA A 286 -17.95 14.30 -19.49
C ALA A 286 -17.34 13.00 -18.97
N ALA A 287 -18.14 12.09 -18.41
CA ALA A 287 -17.67 10.77 -18.00
C ALA A 287 -17.20 9.92 -19.20
N LEU A 288 -17.91 9.97 -20.33
CA LEU A 288 -17.49 9.28 -21.56
C LEU A 288 -16.18 9.82 -22.08
N ARG A 289 -16.02 11.15 -22.15
CA ARG A 289 -14.77 11.80 -22.57
C ARG A 289 -13.60 11.46 -21.63
N PHE A 290 -13.85 11.42 -20.33
CA PHE A 290 -12.86 11.04 -19.34
C PHE A 290 -12.35 9.61 -19.57
N ARG A 291 -13.25 8.63 -19.70
CA ARG A 291 -12.89 7.22 -19.95
C ARG A 291 -12.13 7.04 -21.26
N GLU A 292 -12.56 7.71 -22.33
CA GLU A 292 -11.88 7.61 -23.63
C GLU A 292 -10.46 8.17 -23.55
N ARG A 293 -10.26 9.30 -22.87
CA ARG A 293 -8.93 9.87 -22.68
C ARG A 293 -8.04 8.97 -21.81
N GLN A 294 -8.59 8.37 -20.73
CA GLN A 294 -7.84 7.40 -19.93
C GLN A 294 -7.39 6.22 -20.79
N ARG A 295 -8.29 5.67 -21.60
CA ARG A 295 -7.97 4.57 -22.51
C ARG A 295 -6.83 4.94 -23.47
N GLN A 296 -6.90 6.11 -24.10
CA GLN A 296 -5.87 6.61 -25.00
C GLN A 296 -4.54 6.81 -24.28
N GLN A 297 -4.56 7.41 -23.10
CA GLN A 297 -3.36 7.61 -22.28
C GLN A 297 -2.74 6.27 -21.87
N GLN A 298 -3.54 5.31 -21.43
CA GLN A 298 -3.08 3.97 -21.08
C GLN A 298 -2.49 3.22 -22.28
N GLU A 299 -3.09 3.37 -23.47
CA GLU A 299 -2.55 2.80 -24.69
C GLU A 299 -1.17 3.39 -25.05
N VAL A 300 -0.98 4.69 -24.86
CA VAL A 300 0.34 5.33 -25.04
C VAL A 300 1.34 4.80 -24.02
N ILE A 301 0.97 4.80 -22.72
CA ILE A 301 1.86 4.37 -21.64
C ILE A 301 2.27 2.90 -21.80
N SER A 302 1.35 2.03 -22.22
CA SER A 302 1.62 0.58 -22.38
C SER A 302 2.69 0.27 -23.45
N LYS A 303 2.96 1.18 -24.36
CA LYS A 303 3.98 1.07 -25.41
C LYS A 303 5.35 1.64 -24.99
N LEU A 304 5.40 2.28 -23.82
CA LEU A 304 6.61 2.92 -23.30
C LEU A 304 7.26 2.03 -22.22
N PRO A 305 8.57 2.19 -21.96
CA PRO A 305 9.19 1.55 -20.79
C PRO A 305 8.44 1.93 -19.52
N SER A 306 8.31 0.98 -18.60
CA SER A 306 7.59 1.18 -17.33
C SER A 306 8.23 2.27 -16.46
N ALA A 307 7.45 2.82 -15.52
CA ALA A 307 7.97 3.79 -14.56
C ALA A 307 9.16 3.24 -13.75
N ASN A 308 9.18 1.95 -13.43
CA ASN A 308 10.29 1.30 -12.75
C ASN A 308 11.56 1.22 -13.63
N GLU A 309 11.42 0.88 -14.92
CA GLU A 309 12.56 0.87 -15.85
C GLU A 309 13.14 2.27 -16.03
N MET A 310 12.28 3.29 -16.14
CA MET A 310 12.71 4.67 -16.25
C MET A 310 13.41 5.16 -14.97
N ALA A 311 12.85 4.83 -13.79
CA ALA A 311 13.48 5.16 -12.53
C ALA A 311 14.84 4.47 -12.37
N ALA A 312 14.95 3.19 -12.71
CA ALA A 312 16.21 2.46 -12.67
C ALA A 312 17.26 3.07 -13.63
N ALA A 313 16.84 3.49 -14.83
CA ALA A 313 17.71 4.15 -15.79
C ALA A 313 18.21 5.51 -15.28
N ALA A 314 17.33 6.31 -14.67
CA ALA A 314 17.67 7.60 -14.09
C ALA A 314 18.64 7.44 -12.90
N LEU A 315 18.34 6.54 -11.99
CA LEU A 315 19.19 6.25 -10.82
C LEU A 315 20.57 5.69 -11.22
N ALA A 316 20.65 4.96 -12.34
CA ALA A 316 21.91 4.50 -12.92
C ALA A 316 22.66 5.57 -13.74
N GLY A 317 22.13 6.80 -13.85
CA GLY A 317 22.72 7.89 -14.65
C GLY A 317 22.69 7.66 -16.16
N LYS A 318 21.85 6.74 -16.65
CA LYS A 318 21.70 6.47 -18.10
C LYS A 318 20.82 7.49 -18.81
N ILE A 319 19.91 8.11 -18.08
CA ILE A 319 19.01 9.20 -18.53
C ILE A 319 18.90 10.24 -17.44
N SER A 320 18.51 11.46 -17.79
CA SER A 320 18.06 12.48 -16.85
C SER A 320 16.54 12.44 -16.73
N VAL A 321 16.00 12.74 -15.55
CA VAL A 321 14.54 12.97 -15.39
C VAL A 321 14.06 14.16 -16.24
N HIS A 322 14.96 15.04 -16.66
CA HIS A 322 14.65 16.15 -17.57
C HIS A 322 14.45 15.69 -19.02
N ASP A 323 15.01 14.56 -19.42
CA ASP A 323 14.90 14.04 -20.79
C ASP A 323 13.51 13.41 -21.07
N ILE A 324 12.69 13.24 -20.02
CA ILE A 324 11.41 12.54 -20.08
C ILE A 324 10.23 13.40 -19.60
N GLU A 325 10.39 14.72 -19.55
CA GLU A 325 9.35 15.67 -19.06
C GLU A 325 8.02 15.60 -19.83
N GLU A 326 8.04 15.18 -21.10
CA GLU A 326 6.85 15.05 -21.94
C GLU A 326 6.04 13.76 -21.72
N ARG A 327 6.52 12.84 -20.88
CA ARG A 327 5.81 11.58 -20.62
C ARG A 327 4.49 11.82 -19.88
N PRO A 328 3.41 11.13 -20.28
CA PRO A 328 2.10 11.25 -19.60
C PRO A 328 2.13 10.84 -18.13
N ASP A 329 3.01 9.89 -17.76
CA ASP A 329 3.18 9.32 -16.43
C ASP A 329 4.39 9.89 -15.66
N ILE A 330 4.90 11.07 -16.08
CA ILE A 330 6.12 11.69 -15.54
C ILE A 330 6.07 11.87 -14.02
N VAL A 331 4.93 12.26 -13.45
CA VAL A 331 4.75 12.42 -12.00
C VAL A 331 5.02 11.12 -11.25
N ASN A 332 4.49 10.01 -11.75
CA ASN A 332 4.71 8.70 -11.16
C ASN A 332 6.19 8.28 -11.29
N ILE A 333 6.84 8.55 -12.43
CA ILE A 333 8.28 8.29 -12.62
C ILE A 333 9.12 9.10 -11.64
N GLN A 334 8.83 10.40 -11.49
CA GLN A 334 9.54 11.28 -10.57
C GLN A 334 9.44 10.78 -9.12
N ASP A 335 8.26 10.34 -8.71
CA ASP A 335 8.03 9.70 -7.42
C ASP A 335 8.81 8.38 -7.27
N HIS A 336 8.88 7.55 -8.33
CA HIS A 336 9.68 6.33 -8.33
C HIS A 336 11.16 6.66 -8.13
N VAL A 337 11.69 7.65 -8.86
CA VAL A 337 13.09 8.09 -8.74
C VAL A 337 13.38 8.62 -7.34
N ALA A 338 12.54 9.53 -6.83
CA ALA A 338 12.74 10.15 -5.52
C ALA A 338 12.73 9.12 -4.38
N GLN A 339 11.76 8.20 -4.40
CA GLN A 339 11.58 7.23 -3.31
C GLN A 339 12.55 6.05 -3.41
N GLN A 340 12.82 5.52 -4.59
CA GLN A 340 13.83 4.47 -4.79
C GLN A 340 15.26 5.03 -4.59
N GLY A 341 15.47 6.32 -4.88
CA GLY A 341 16.74 7.01 -4.64
C GLY A 341 17.13 7.12 -3.16
N GLN A 342 16.19 6.96 -2.23
CA GLN A 342 16.47 6.83 -0.80
C GLN A 342 17.05 5.45 -0.42
N GLY A 343 17.06 4.51 -1.37
CA GLY A 343 17.32 3.09 -1.14
C GLY A 343 16.02 2.30 -0.93
N ALA A 344 16.08 0.99 -1.18
CA ALA A 344 14.93 0.11 -0.98
C ALA A 344 14.43 0.18 0.49
N ILE A 345 15.35 0.13 1.43
CA ILE A 345 15.14 0.39 2.86
C ILE A 345 16.10 1.52 3.26
N PRO A 346 15.61 2.75 3.52
CA PRO A 346 16.44 3.88 3.89
C PRO A 346 17.12 3.69 5.25
N ASN A 347 18.33 4.22 5.38
CA ASN A 347 18.96 4.37 6.70
C ASN A 347 18.35 5.55 7.45
N ARG A 348 17.34 5.27 8.26
CA ARG A 348 16.56 6.30 8.98
C ARG A 348 17.34 6.98 10.12
N GLU A 349 18.39 6.36 10.63
CA GLU A 349 19.28 6.97 11.62
C GLU A 349 20.11 8.12 11.02
N ALA A 350 20.38 8.02 9.72
CA ALA A 350 21.12 9.07 9.01
C ALA A 350 20.21 10.24 8.56
N GLU A 351 18.89 10.12 8.68
CA GLU A 351 17.95 11.19 8.29
C GLU A 351 18.06 12.42 9.21
N ARG A 352 17.70 13.57 8.67
CA ARG A 352 17.61 14.83 9.40
C ARG A 352 16.26 15.46 9.11
N LEU A 353 15.27 15.11 9.94
CA LEU A 353 13.91 15.62 9.79
C LEU A 353 13.82 17.06 10.30
N GLY A 354 13.12 17.90 9.53
CA GLY A 354 12.90 19.29 9.79
C GLY A 354 11.46 19.61 10.16
N ARG A 355 11.14 20.90 10.16
CA ARG A 355 9.79 21.39 10.49
C ARG A 355 8.74 20.98 9.45
N SER A 356 9.13 20.82 8.19
CA SER A 356 8.24 20.36 7.12
C SER A 356 7.83 18.88 7.26
N ASP A 357 8.58 18.10 8.05
CA ASP A 357 8.39 16.65 8.21
C ASP A 357 7.47 16.29 9.39
N VAL A 358 6.77 17.26 9.97
CA VAL A 358 5.93 17.04 11.17
C VAL A 358 4.91 15.91 10.99
N ALA A 359 4.33 15.74 9.80
CA ALA A 359 3.39 14.65 9.51
C ALA A 359 4.10 13.29 9.46
N ILE A 360 5.31 13.22 8.90
CA ILE A 360 6.15 12.02 8.87
C ILE A 360 6.54 11.62 10.29
N ILE A 361 6.89 12.59 11.14
CA ILE A 361 7.21 12.35 12.54
C ILE A 361 6.01 11.76 13.28
N LEU A 362 4.81 12.35 13.10
CA LEU A 362 3.58 11.81 13.70
C LEU A 362 3.24 10.40 13.19
N LEU A 363 3.39 10.14 11.90
CA LEU A 363 3.22 8.81 11.31
C LEU A 363 4.10 7.79 12.03
N ARG A 364 5.39 8.10 12.20
CA ARG A 364 6.35 7.21 12.87
C ARG A 364 6.02 7.00 14.34
N GLN A 365 5.61 8.06 15.04
CA GLN A 365 5.20 7.97 16.45
C GLN A 365 3.95 7.09 16.64
N ILE A 366 2.98 7.17 15.73
CA ILE A 366 1.81 6.29 15.73
C ILE A 366 2.26 4.84 15.58
N TRP A 367 3.06 4.53 14.58
CA TRP A 367 3.56 3.16 14.35
C TRP A 367 4.35 2.64 15.54
N GLN A 368 5.28 3.43 16.07
CA GLN A 368 6.05 3.11 17.27
C GLN A 368 5.15 2.72 18.44
N ARG A 369 4.13 3.53 18.71
CA ARG A 369 3.19 3.31 19.80
C ARG A 369 2.38 2.03 19.60
N GLU A 370 1.82 1.82 18.41
CA GLU A 370 1.00 0.65 18.11
C GLU A 370 1.82 -0.65 18.16
N LEU A 371 3.02 -0.65 17.57
CA LEU A 371 3.90 -1.82 17.61
C LEU A 371 4.39 -2.11 19.03
N ASN A 372 4.70 -1.10 19.83
CA ASN A 372 5.06 -1.30 21.24
C ASN A 372 3.88 -1.85 22.06
N ALA A 373 2.66 -1.38 21.80
CA ALA A 373 1.46 -1.93 22.43
C ALA A 373 1.28 -3.41 22.06
N LEU A 374 1.43 -3.76 20.78
CA LEU A 374 1.35 -5.15 20.32
C LEU A 374 2.44 -6.02 20.93
N ALA A 375 3.69 -5.55 20.99
CA ALA A 375 4.82 -6.27 21.58
C ALA A 375 4.63 -6.56 23.08
N THR A 376 3.99 -5.63 23.80
CA THR A 376 3.79 -5.72 25.26
C THR A 376 2.42 -6.25 25.68
N GLY A 377 1.59 -6.67 24.70
CA GLY A 377 0.23 -7.16 24.97
C GLY A 377 -0.72 -6.08 25.51
N LYS A 378 -0.41 -4.81 25.32
CA LYS A 378 -1.28 -3.71 25.68
C LYS A 378 -2.36 -3.49 24.62
N PRO A 379 -3.53 -2.93 25.00
CA PRO A 379 -4.57 -2.61 24.03
C PRO A 379 -4.07 -1.64 22.96
N LEU A 380 -4.35 -1.96 21.70
CA LEU A 380 -4.14 -1.06 20.58
C LEU A 380 -5.16 0.10 20.62
N LYS A 381 -4.79 1.25 20.04
CA LYS A 381 -5.76 2.34 19.86
C LYS A 381 -6.91 1.88 18.96
N LYS A 382 -8.14 2.15 19.37
CA LYS A 382 -9.31 1.94 18.52
C LYS A 382 -9.39 3.07 17.51
N TRP A 383 -9.02 2.76 16.28
CA TRP A 383 -9.10 3.70 15.17
C TRP A 383 -10.51 3.78 14.63
N SER A 384 -11.01 4.99 14.38
CA SER A 384 -12.35 5.21 13.83
C SER A 384 -12.31 6.38 12.86
N ARG A 385 -12.72 6.15 11.62
CA ARG A 385 -12.84 7.16 10.60
C ARG A 385 -14.21 7.86 10.72
N PRO A 386 -14.28 9.20 10.57
CA PRO A 386 -15.57 9.87 10.39
C PRO A 386 -16.22 9.41 9.07
N GLU A 387 -17.51 9.65 8.93
CA GLU A 387 -18.25 9.29 7.71
C GLU A 387 -17.59 9.91 6.47
N ARG A 388 -17.11 11.16 6.58
CA ARG A 388 -16.41 11.87 5.51
C ARG A 388 -15.18 12.61 6.02
N LEU A 389 -14.11 12.59 5.24
CA LEU A 389 -12.87 13.31 5.51
C LEU A 389 -12.89 14.71 4.90
N VAL A 390 -12.34 15.68 5.61
CA VAL A 390 -12.22 17.06 5.12
C VAL A 390 -10.95 17.16 4.27
N ALA A 391 -11.10 17.45 2.97
CA ALA A 391 -9.98 17.49 2.03
C ALA A 391 -9.40 18.90 1.79
N THR A 392 -10.16 19.95 2.11
CA THR A 392 -9.72 21.34 2.05
C THR A 392 -10.30 22.10 3.22
N SER A 393 -9.50 22.93 3.90
CA SER A 393 -9.99 23.91 4.87
C SER A 393 -10.01 25.29 4.20
N GLY A 394 -11.17 25.87 4.11
CA GLY A 394 -11.37 27.24 3.63
C GLY A 394 -11.54 27.35 2.10
N VAL A 395 -12.75 27.24 1.64
CA VAL A 395 -13.42 28.06 0.60
C VAL A 395 -14.80 28.38 1.14
#